data_ea28e5faec10fa9ea684a50695b8e1b6
#
_entry.id   ea28e5faec10fa9ea684a50695b8e1b6
#
_cell.length_a   1.000
_cell.length_b   1.000
_cell.length_c   1.000
_cell.angle_alpha   90.00
_cell.angle_beta   90.00
_cell.angle_gamma   90.00
#
_symmetry.space_group_name_H-M   'P 1'
#
loop_
_entity.id
_entity.type
_entity.pdbx_description
1 polymer ?
#
loop_
_entity_poly.entity_id
_entity_poly.type
_entity_poly.pdbx_seq_one_letter_code
_entity_poly.pdbx_strand_id
1 'polypeptide(L)'
;PAMLTFAPELDIDLAEFDKTSSGLYIKELSPGTGARANQTSRVWIYYVGWLPDGTVFDGALQGDPFHFRLGEGEVIRGWNEGIAGMRIGGRRKLVVRPGLAYGSRRRGDVPPGATLVFEVQLVDVN
;
A
#
# COMPACT_ATOMS: atom_id res chain seq x y z
N PRO A 1 -24.89 2.49 5.39
CA PRO A 1 -23.63 2.96 4.81
C PRO A 1 -23.49 2.52 3.35
N ALA A 2 -22.89 3.37 2.57
CA ALA A 2 -22.65 3.03 1.18
C ALA A 2 -21.62 1.91 1.12
N MET A 3 -21.89 0.91 0.28
CA MET A 3 -20.90 -0.12 0.00
C MET A 3 -19.78 0.49 -0.84
N LEU A 4 -18.55 0.23 -0.43
CA LEU A 4 -17.41 0.65 -1.21
C LEU A 4 -17.30 -0.21 -2.46
N THR A 5 -17.24 0.42 -3.63
CA THR A 5 -17.07 -0.27 -4.90
C THR A 5 -15.74 0.13 -5.52
N PHE A 6 -15.13 -0.81 -6.24
CA PHE A 6 -13.85 -0.58 -6.91
C PHE A 6 -14.02 -0.72 -8.41
N ALA A 7 -13.31 0.10 -9.16
CA ALA A 7 -13.28 -0.03 -10.61
C ALA A 7 -12.82 -1.44 -10.99
N PRO A 8 -13.44 -2.07 -12.01
CA PRO A 8 -13.09 -3.45 -12.38
C PRO A 8 -11.62 -3.65 -12.74
N GLU A 9 -10.99 -2.65 -13.33
CA GLU A 9 -9.57 -2.75 -13.72
C GLU A 9 -8.64 -2.88 -12.53
N LEU A 10 -9.06 -2.52 -11.31
CA LEU A 10 -8.25 -2.70 -10.09
C LEU A 10 -8.22 -4.15 -9.63
N ASP A 11 -9.16 -4.97 -10.09
CA ASP A 11 -9.23 -6.40 -9.76
C ASP A 11 -9.24 -6.63 -8.25
N ILE A 12 -10.16 -5.96 -7.55
CA ILE A 12 -10.28 -6.08 -6.10
C ILE A 12 -11.46 -6.98 -5.75
N ASP A 13 -11.15 -8.13 -5.15
CA ASP A 13 -12.11 -8.97 -4.44
C ASP A 13 -11.61 -9.10 -3.01
N LEU A 14 -12.22 -8.37 -2.08
CA LEU A 14 -11.74 -8.32 -0.70
C LEU A 14 -11.76 -9.69 -0.01
N ALA A 15 -12.56 -10.63 -0.51
CA ALA A 15 -12.57 -11.99 0.02
C ALA A 15 -11.23 -12.71 -0.21
N GLU A 16 -10.44 -12.25 -1.18
CA GLU A 16 -9.13 -12.81 -1.49
C GLU A 16 -7.99 -12.14 -0.73
N PHE A 17 -8.31 -11.13 0.10
CA PHE A 17 -7.31 -10.41 0.88
C PHE A 17 -7.33 -10.87 2.32
N ASP A 18 -6.18 -10.79 2.98
CA ASP A 18 -6.09 -10.96 4.43
C ASP A 18 -6.38 -9.62 5.09
N LYS A 19 -7.31 -9.62 6.04
CA LYS A 19 -7.67 -8.41 6.79
C LYS A 19 -6.96 -8.43 8.13
N THR A 20 -6.16 -7.39 8.40
CA THR A 20 -5.46 -7.27 9.68
C THR A 20 -6.41 -6.73 10.76
N SER A 21 -5.95 -6.77 12.02
CA SER A 21 -6.76 -6.27 13.13
C SER A 21 -7.01 -4.77 13.05
N SER A 22 -6.16 -4.01 12.34
CA SER A 22 -6.36 -2.58 12.14
C SER A 22 -7.33 -2.26 11.01
N GLY A 23 -7.72 -3.28 10.23
CA GLY A 23 -8.61 -3.10 9.08
C GLY A 23 -7.90 -2.87 7.76
N LEU A 24 -6.60 -3.15 7.70
CA LEU A 24 -5.84 -3.13 6.45
C LEU A 24 -6.08 -4.43 5.70
N TYR A 25 -6.32 -4.35 4.39
CA TYR A 25 -6.43 -5.52 3.53
C TYR A 25 -5.14 -5.70 2.74
N ILE A 26 -4.57 -6.90 2.80
CA ILE A 26 -3.31 -7.24 2.14
C ILE A 26 -3.50 -8.46 1.27
N LYS A 27 -3.06 -8.39 0.02
CA LYS A 27 -3.00 -9.55 -0.86
C LYS A 27 -1.56 -9.71 -1.36
N GLU A 28 -0.95 -10.85 -1.05
CA GLU A 28 0.38 -11.18 -1.56
C GLU A 28 0.26 -11.57 -3.03
N LEU A 29 0.83 -10.78 -3.93
CA LEU A 29 0.81 -11.08 -5.36
C LEU A 29 1.99 -11.96 -5.75
N SER A 30 3.14 -11.73 -5.13
CA SER A 30 4.36 -12.50 -5.36
C SER A 30 5.17 -12.44 -4.07
N PRO A 31 5.64 -13.58 -3.53
CA PRO A 31 6.28 -13.57 -2.22
C PRO A 31 7.70 -13.00 -2.21
N GLY A 32 8.37 -12.98 -3.36
CA GLY A 32 9.78 -12.63 -3.40
C GLY A 32 10.66 -13.71 -2.80
N THR A 33 11.96 -13.54 -2.90
CA THR A 33 12.92 -14.54 -2.43
C THR A 33 14.07 -13.93 -1.64
N GLY A 34 14.21 -12.61 -1.63
CA GLY A 34 15.31 -11.95 -0.96
C GLY A 34 15.07 -11.69 0.51
N ALA A 35 15.88 -10.80 1.07
CA ALA A 35 15.81 -10.46 2.48
C ALA A 35 14.43 -9.88 2.83
N ARG A 36 13.99 -10.14 4.07
CA ARG A 36 12.68 -9.71 4.55
C ARG A 36 12.81 -8.38 5.30
N ALA A 37 11.88 -7.47 5.03
CA ALA A 37 11.79 -6.22 5.76
C ALA A 37 11.18 -6.49 7.14
N ASN A 38 11.84 -5.99 8.19
CA ASN A 38 11.27 -6.01 9.54
C ASN A 38 10.59 -4.66 9.81
N GLN A 39 10.04 -4.50 11.01
CA GLN A 39 9.22 -3.33 11.35
C GLN A 39 10.01 -2.02 11.44
N THR A 40 11.33 -2.06 11.39
CA THR A 40 12.18 -0.87 11.50
C THR A 40 13.16 -0.74 10.34
N SER A 41 13.03 -1.59 9.32
CA SER A 41 13.91 -1.56 8.17
C SER A 41 13.72 -0.29 7.35
N ARG A 42 14.79 0.19 6.71
CA ARG A 42 14.65 1.11 5.59
C ARG A 42 14.33 0.28 4.35
N VAL A 43 13.36 0.74 3.57
CA VAL A 43 12.90 0.01 2.39
C VAL A 43 12.96 0.91 1.17
N TRP A 44 13.21 0.29 0.02
CA TRP A 44 13.16 0.93 -1.30
C TRP A 44 12.10 0.21 -2.10
N ILE A 45 11.14 0.97 -2.62
CA ILE A 45 9.97 0.39 -3.28
C ILE A 45 9.67 1.07 -4.61
N TYR A 46 9.06 0.30 -5.51
CA TYR A 46 8.24 0.85 -6.58
C TYR A 46 6.78 0.68 -6.19
N TYR A 47 5.93 1.62 -6.58
CA TYR A 47 4.52 1.56 -6.21
C TYR A 47 3.65 2.36 -7.16
N VAL A 48 2.36 2.05 -7.14
CA VAL A 48 1.33 2.87 -7.76
C VAL A 48 0.14 2.91 -6.80
N GLY A 49 -0.51 4.06 -6.72
CA GLY A 49 -1.68 4.27 -5.88
C GLY A 49 -2.87 4.73 -6.70
N TRP A 50 -4.02 4.13 -6.43
CA TRP A 50 -5.29 4.43 -7.09
C TRP A 50 -6.35 4.83 -6.09
N LEU A 51 -7.26 5.70 -6.53
CA LEU A 51 -8.55 5.87 -5.90
C LEU A 51 -9.45 4.69 -6.28
N PRO A 52 -10.53 4.42 -5.54
CA PRO A 52 -11.39 3.28 -5.87
C PRO A 52 -11.97 3.30 -7.28
N ASP A 53 -12.11 4.48 -7.88
CA ASP A 53 -12.62 4.59 -9.26
C ASP A 53 -11.57 4.26 -10.32
N GLY A 54 -10.35 3.90 -9.92
CA GLY A 54 -9.27 3.56 -10.83
C GLY A 54 -8.36 4.72 -11.20
N THR A 55 -8.63 5.92 -10.71
CA THR A 55 -7.77 7.08 -10.97
C THR A 55 -6.45 6.91 -10.25
N VAL A 56 -5.33 7.02 -10.98
CA VAL A 56 -3.99 7.02 -10.39
C VAL A 56 -3.75 8.38 -9.72
N PHE A 57 -3.39 8.37 -8.45
CA PHE A 57 -3.08 9.63 -7.75
C PHE A 57 -1.60 9.77 -7.40
N ASP A 58 -0.82 8.69 -7.46
CA ASP A 58 0.60 8.72 -7.11
C ASP A 58 1.28 7.49 -7.68
N GLY A 59 2.60 7.56 -7.86
CA GLY A 59 3.35 6.40 -8.31
C GLY A 59 4.83 6.69 -8.51
N ALA A 60 5.62 5.64 -8.39
CA ALA A 60 7.04 5.61 -8.74
C ALA A 60 7.34 4.19 -9.20
N LEU A 61 7.25 3.94 -10.51
CA LEU A 61 7.33 2.60 -11.08
C LEU A 61 8.66 2.28 -11.74
N GLN A 62 9.51 3.28 -11.95
CA GLN A 62 10.82 3.11 -12.54
C GLN A 62 11.71 4.28 -12.15
N GLY A 63 13.00 4.17 -12.45
CA GLY A 63 13.98 5.15 -12.03
C GLY A 63 14.41 4.91 -10.60
N ASP A 64 14.62 5.96 -9.84
CA ASP A 64 15.02 5.84 -8.44
C ASP A 64 13.85 5.37 -7.59
N PRO A 65 13.97 4.24 -6.86
CA PRO A 65 12.91 3.80 -5.97
C PRO A 65 12.65 4.80 -4.85
N PHE A 66 11.40 4.89 -4.45
CA PHE A 66 11.04 5.65 -3.26
C PHE A 66 11.54 4.90 -2.02
N HIS A 67 12.13 5.61 -1.06
CA HIS A 67 12.64 4.95 0.14
C HIS A 67 12.21 5.69 1.40
N PHE A 68 12.08 4.93 2.47
CA PHE A 68 11.71 5.46 3.78
C PHE A 68 12.01 4.40 4.84
N ARG A 69 12.01 4.80 6.11
CA ARG A 69 12.17 3.87 7.22
C ARG A 69 10.80 3.50 7.77
N LEU A 70 10.56 2.19 7.88
CA LEU A 70 9.32 1.68 8.46
C LEU A 70 9.22 2.09 9.94
N GLY A 71 8.01 2.41 10.37
CA GLY A 71 7.71 2.68 11.77
C GLY A 71 8.06 4.07 12.27
N GLU A 72 8.57 4.95 11.41
CA GLU A 72 9.03 6.30 11.81
C GLU A 72 8.03 7.40 11.51
N GLY A 73 6.82 7.07 11.05
CA GLY A 73 5.82 8.08 10.73
C GLY A 73 6.10 8.87 9.46
N GLU A 74 7.03 8.41 8.63
CA GLU A 74 7.36 9.10 7.37
C GLU A 74 6.29 8.90 6.30
N VAL A 75 5.48 7.85 6.42
CA VAL A 75 4.46 7.47 5.46
C VAL A 75 3.18 7.09 6.19
N ILE A 76 2.10 6.86 5.43
CA ILE A 76 0.81 6.48 6.01
C ILE A 76 0.93 5.15 6.78
N ARG A 77 0.07 4.98 7.79
CA ARG A 77 0.11 3.79 8.64
C ARG A 77 -0.09 2.50 7.84
N GLY A 78 -0.94 2.53 6.82
CA GLY A 78 -1.17 1.36 5.98
C GLY A 78 0.10 0.84 5.33
N TRP A 79 1.04 1.71 4.99
CA TRP A 79 2.33 1.31 4.43
C TRP A 79 3.24 0.71 5.50
N ASN A 80 3.31 1.32 6.68
CA ASN A 80 4.14 0.76 7.77
C ASN A 80 3.69 -0.66 8.11
N GLU A 81 2.38 -0.91 8.13
CA GLU A 81 1.85 -2.24 8.41
C GLU A 81 1.95 -3.18 7.20
N GLY A 82 1.65 -2.67 6.01
CA GLY A 82 1.50 -3.50 4.82
C GLY A 82 2.79 -3.88 4.15
N ILE A 83 3.87 -3.12 4.35
CA ILE A 83 5.17 -3.39 3.72
C ILE A 83 6.06 -4.20 4.64
N ALA A 84 5.91 -4.07 5.96
CA ALA A 84 6.65 -4.91 6.89
C ALA A 84 6.36 -6.39 6.58
N GLY A 85 7.41 -7.19 6.57
CA GLY A 85 7.30 -8.61 6.27
C GLY A 85 7.46 -8.96 4.80
N MET A 86 7.52 -7.98 3.90
CA MET A 86 7.80 -8.26 2.49
C MET A 86 9.24 -8.71 2.30
N ARG A 87 9.47 -9.54 1.30
CA ARG A 87 10.82 -9.92 0.85
C ARG A 87 11.19 -9.15 -0.41
N ILE A 88 12.47 -8.92 -0.61
CA ILE A 88 12.97 -8.32 -1.86
C ILE A 88 12.47 -9.15 -3.04
N GLY A 89 11.92 -8.49 -4.04
CA GLY A 89 11.29 -9.09 -5.20
C GLY A 89 9.80 -9.35 -5.01
N GLY A 90 9.30 -9.22 -3.78
CA GLY A 90 7.90 -9.43 -3.49
C GLY A 90 7.02 -8.28 -3.96
N ARG A 91 5.74 -8.60 -4.17
CA ARG A 91 4.73 -7.63 -4.54
C ARG A 91 3.48 -7.86 -3.71
N ARG A 92 2.88 -6.77 -3.23
CA ARG A 92 1.64 -6.81 -2.46
C ARG A 92 0.66 -5.78 -2.97
N LYS A 93 -0.62 -6.11 -2.91
CA LYS A 93 -1.70 -5.16 -3.13
C LYS A 93 -2.31 -4.83 -1.76
N LEU A 94 -2.48 -3.53 -1.50
CA LEU A 94 -3.00 -3.04 -0.22
C LEU A 94 -4.27 -2.26 -0.47
N VAL A 95 -5.31 -2.50 0.34
CA VAL A 95 -6.49 -1.65 0.36
C VAL A 95 -6.52 -0.97 1.73
N VAL A 96 -6.35 0.34 1.72
CA VAL A 96 -6.06 1.14 2.91
C VAL A 96 -7.24 2.04 3.21
N ARG A 97 -7.92 1.77 4.34
CA ARG A 97 -9.05 2.61 4.76
C ARG A 97 -8.55 3.99 5.20
N PRO A 98 -9.42 5.01 5.21
CA PRO A 98 -8.99 6.38 5.52
C PRO A 98 -8.24 6.52 6.84
N GLY A 99 -8.62 5.79 7.87
CA GLY A 99 -7.95 5.87 9.17
C GLY A 99 -6.51 5.39 9.18
N LEU A 100 -6.11 4.65 8.15
CA LEU A 100 -4.72 4.19 7.97
C LEU A 100 -4.01 4.98 6.87
N ALA A 101 -4.66 5.98 6.30
CA ALA A 101 -4.14 6.84 5.24
C ALA A 101 -4.21 8.30 5.68
N TYR A 102 -4.94 9.12 4.94
CA TYR A 102 -4.98 10.56 5.20
C TYR A 102 -6.21 10.99 6.01
N GLY A 103 -7.05 10.04 6.42
CA GLY A 103 -8.22 10.32 7.25
C GLY A 103 -9.20 11.25 6.57
N SER A 104 -9.67 12.26 7.31
CA SER A 104 -10.61 13.25 6.81
C SER A 104 -9.93 14.44 6.12
N ARG A 105 -8.61 14.39 5.93
CA ARG A 105 -7.85 15.48 5.30
C ARG A 105 -7.75 15.25 3.80
N ARG A 106 -7.77 16.35 3.06
CA ARG A 106 -7.44 16.32 1.63
C ARG A 106 -5.92 16.28 1.49
N ARG A 107 -5.41 15.47 0.57
CA ARG A 107 -3.99 15.41 0.28
C ARG A 107 -3.81 15.35 -1.23
N GLY A 108 -3.46 16.50 -1.85
CA GLY A 108 -3.33 16.56 -3.30
C GLY A 108 -4.62 16.13 -3.99
N ASP A 109 -4.55 15.08 -4.81
CA ASP A 109 -5.70 14.53 -5.52
C ASP A 109 -6.51 13.54 -4.70
N VAL A 110 -6.08 13.26 -3.46
CA VAL A 110 -6.81 12.34 -2.57
C VAL A 110 -7.86 13.15 -1.79
N PRO A 111 -9.15 12.86 -2.01
CA PRO A 111 -10.19 13.58 -1.28
C PRO A 111 -10.27 13.16 0.17
N PRO A 112 -10.92 13.97 1.02
CA PRO A 112 -11.14 13.58 2.42
C PRO A 112 -11.93 12.26 2.51
N GLY A 113 -11.55 11.42 3.45
CA GLY A 113 -12.26 10.16 3.69
C GLY A 113 -12.05 9.10 2.63
N ALA A 114 -11.01 9.20 1.82
CA ALA A 114 -10.78 8.26 0.73
C ALA A 114 -10.14 6.95 1.21
N THR A 115 -10.65 5.83 0.69
CA THR A 115 -9.96 4.55 0.71
C THR A 115 -8.97 4.53 -0.45
N LEU A 116 -7.78 4.00 -0.22
CA LEU A 116 -6.72 3.99 -1.23
C LEU A 116 -6.34 2.56 -1.57
N VAL A 117 -5.97 2.34 -2.84
CA VAL A 117 -5.49 1.04 -3.31
C VAL A 117 -4.05 1.23 -3.77
N PHE A 118 -3.15 0.39 -3.29
CA PHE A 118 -1.75 0.43 -3.70
C PHE A 118 -1.28 -0.93 -4.18
N GLU A 119 -0.39 -0.93 -5.15
CA GLU A 119 0.43 -2.08 -5.46
C GLU A 119 1.87 -1.69 -5.20
N VAL A 120 2.58 -2.49 -4.41
CA VAL A 120 3.94 -2.19 -3.93
C VAL A 120 4.86 -3.34 -4.26
N GLN A 121 6.03 -3.02 -4.79
CA GLN A 121 7.11 -3.99 -5.02
C GLN A 121 8.31 -3.60 -4.17
N LEU A 122 8.83 -4.53 -3.36
CA LEU A 122 10.01 -4.27 -2.55
C LEU A 122 11.25 -4.50 -3.39
N VAL A 123 12.07 -3.46 -3.55
CA VAL A 123 13.26 -3.49 -4.39
C VAL A 123 14.49 -3.79 -3.56
N ASP A 124 14.60 -3.20 -2.38
CA ASP A 124 15.75 -3.40 -1.50
C ASP A 124 15.34 -3.12 -0.06
N VAL A 125 16.16 -3.60 0.86
CA VAL A 125 15.93 -3.44 2.29
C VAL A 125 17.27 -3.33 3.01
N ASN A 126 17.30 -2.52 4.04
CA ASN A 126 18.53 -2.32 4.84
C ASN A 126 18.23 -2.47 6.33
#